data_03316f570e4e39e46d60703502317239
#
_entry.id   03316f570e4e39e46d60703502317239
#
_cell.length_a   1.000
_cell.length_b   1.000
_cell.length_c   1.000
_cell.angle_alpha   90.00
_cell.angle_beta   90.00
_cell.angle_gamma   90.00
#
_symmetry.space_group_name_H-M   'P 1'
#
loop_
_entity.id
_entity.type
_entity.pdbx_description
1 polymer ?
#
loop_
_entity_poly.entity_id
_entity_poly.type
_entity_poly.pdbx_seq_one_letter_code
_entity_poly.pdbx_strand_id
1 'polypeptide(L)' 'MNNLIESLIEEFKKQKVIRGNLYDNFMFYSYEALGANKDDKYKGTRASILHYMTQNKNEILLRLTRD' A
#
# COMPACT_ATOMS: atom_id res chain seq x y z
N MET A 1 -9.19 -8.56 5.04
CA MET A 1 -7.92 -7.88 4.71
C MET A 1 -7.37 -7.21 5.96
N ASN A 2 -6.06 -7.05 6.04
CA ASN A 2 -5.39 -6.43 7.19
C ASN A 2 -5.85 -4.97 7.38
N ASN A 3 -6.10 -4.57 8.64
CA ASN A 3 -6.57 -3.22 8.93
C ASN A 3 -5.59 -2.14 8.47
N LEU A 4 -4.30 -2.41 8.58
CA LEU A 4 -3.29 -1.45 8.15
C LEU A 4 -3.34 -1.28 6.63
N ILE A 5 -3.53 -2.38 5.91
CA ILE A 5 -3.65 -2.32 4.45
C ILE A 5 -4.90 -1.54 4.06
N GLU A 6 -6.00 -1.75 4.77
CA GLU A 6 -7.23 -1.00 4.52
C GLU A 6 -6.99 0.50 4.68
N SER A 7 -6.30 0.88 5.75
CA SER A 7 -5.99 2.29 5.99
C SER A 7 -5.11 2.86 4.90
N LEU A 8 -4.12 2.11 4.45
CA LEU A 8 -3.23 2.55 3.38
C LEU A 8 -4.00 2.77 2.08
N ILE A 9 -4.91 1.86 1.77
CA ILE A 9 -5.73 1.98 0.57
C ILE A 9 -6.59 3.24 0.63
N GLU A 10 -7.25 3.48 1.74
CA GLU A 10 -8.12 4.64 1.89
C GLU A 10 -7.34 5.94 1.80
N GLU A 11 -6.19 6.01 2.47
CA GLU A 11 -5.37 7.22 2.43
C GLU A 11 -4.83 7.48 1.03
N PHE A 12 -4.39 6.42 0.35
CA PHE A 12 -3.90 6.55 -1.01
C PHE A 12 -4.98 7.07 -1.94
N LYS A 13 -6.19 6.55 -1.82
CA LYS A 13 -7.30 6.96 -2.68
C LYS A 13 -7.66 8.43 -2.49
N LYS A 14 -7.47 8.96 -1.29
CA LYS A 14 -7.75 10.36 -1.02
C LYS A 14 -6.81 11.30 -1.76
N GLN A 15 -5.63 10.84 -2.10
CA GLN A 15 -4.62 11.69 -2.74
C GLN A 15 -4.93 11.96 -4.21
N LYS A 16 -5.79 11.16 -4.82
CA LYS A 16 -6.21 11.33 -6.21
C LYS A 16 -5.03 11.42 -7.18
N VAL A 17 -3.95 10.78 -6.82
CA VAL A 17 -2.78 10.72 -7.70
C VAL A 17 -2.95 9.54 -8.62
N ILE A 18 -3.19 9.82 -9.89
CA ILE A 18 -3.37 8.77 -10.88
C ILE A 18 -2.37 8.99 -12.00
N ARG A 19 -1.23 8.34 -11.91
CA ARG A 19 -0.21 8.39 -12.94
C ARG A 19 0.37 7.01 -13.12
N GLY A 20 0.46 6.58 -14.36
CA GLY A 20 1.03 5.30 -14.68
C GLY A 20 0.28 4.16 -14.03
N ASN A 21 1.01 3.17 -13.59
CA ASN A 21 0.43 1.96 -13.03
C ASN A 21 -0.08 2.22 -11.60
N LEU A 22 -1.37 2.00 -11.42
CA LEU A 22 -2.02 2.27 -10.14
C LEU A 22 -1.43 1.42 -9.01
N TYR A 23 -1.22 0.14 -9.25
CA TYR A 23 -0.68 -0.75 -8.23
C TYR A 23 0.73 -0.35 -7.84
N ASP A 24 1.57 -0.03 -8.82
CA ASP A 24 2.94 0.38 -8.54
C ASP A 24 2.97 1.68 -7.73
N ASN A 25 2.10 2.61 -8.07
CA ASN A 25 2.00 3.86 -7.32
C ASN A 25 1.57 3.60 -5.88
N PHE A 26 0.61 2.71 -5.70
CA PHE A 26 0.17 2.35 -4.36
C PHE A 26 1.28 1.67 -3.57
N MET A 27 2.02 0.78 -4.20
CA MET A 27 3.12 0.09 -3.53
C MET A 27 4.22 1.07 -3.11
N PHE A 28 4.53 2.02 -3.97
CA PHE A 28 5.51 3.05 -3.64
C PHE A 28 5.01 3.90 -2.46
N TYR A 29 3.76 4.30 -2.51
CA TYR A 29 3.15 5.05 -1.42
C TYR A 29 3.22 4.27 -0.11
N SER A 30 2.87 3.01 -0.16
CA SER A 30 2.85 2.16 1.03
C SER A 30 4.26 1.99 1.61
N TYR A 31 5.24 1.80 0.75
CA TYR A 31 6.61 1.65 1.16
C TYR A 31 7.09 2.89 1.91
N GLU A 32 6.78 4.07 1.37
CA GLU A 32 7.14 5.34 2.00
C GLU A 32 6.37 5.54 3.30
N ALA A 33 5.09 5.25 3.29
CA ALA A 33 4.25 5.43 4.47
C ALA A 33 4.69 4.54 5.62
N LEU A 34 5.24 3.38 5.31
CA LEU A 34 5.73 2.46 6.33
C LEU A 34 7.15 2.80 6.80
N GLY A 35 7.70 3.91 6.30
CA GLY A 35 8.96 4.42 6.81
C GLY A 35 10.19 3.66 6.38
N ALA A 36 10.17 3.14 5.16
CA ALA A 36 11.27 2.31 4.67
C ALA A 36 12.65 2.97 4.78
N ASN A 37 12.68 4.27 4.59
CA ASN A 37 13.94 4.99 4.52
C ASN A 37 14.27 5.79 5.76
N LYS A 38 13.39 5.81 6.75
CA LYS A 38 13.54 6.74 7.86
C LYS A 38 13.50 6.12 9.24
N ASP A 39 12.87 4.99 9.39
CA ASP A 39 12.54 4.51 10.71
C ASP A 39 12.47 2.99 10.72
N ASP A 40 13.14 2.39 11.70
CA ASP A 40 13.11 0.95 11.89
C ASP A 40 11.87 0.46 12.62
N LYS A 41 11.03 1.38 13.07
CA LYS A 41 9.83 1.04 13.83
C LYS A 41 8.98 -0.02 13.13
N TYR A 42 8.84 0.09 11.83
CA TYR A 42 8.01 -0.81 11.05
C TYR A 42 8.79 -1.84 10.25
N LYS A 43 10.07 -2.01 10.56
CA LYS A 43 10.92 -2.86 9.73
C LYS A 43 10.35 -4.25 9.47
N GLY A 44 10.03 -4.98 10.53
CA GLY A 44 9.47 -6.30 10.39
C GLY A 44 8.07 -6.29 9.83
N THR A 45 7.25 -5.35 10.32
CA THR A 45 5.88 -5.21 9.86
C THR A 45 5.83 -4.82 8.39
N ARG A 46 6.72 -3.91 7.99
CA ARG A 46 6.77 -3.45 6.61
C ARG A 46 7.01 -4.61 5.65
N ALA A 47 7.99 -5.45 5.97
CA ALA A 47 8.31 -6.58 5.10
C ALA A 47 7.11 -7.52 4.97
N SER A 48 6.45 -7.82 6.08
CA SER A 48 5.28 -8.70 6.07
C SER A 48 4.13 -8.10 5.28
N ILE A 49 3.88 -6.81 5.47
CA ILE A 49 2.78 -6.12 4.79
C ILE A 49 3.03 -6.06 3.29
N LEU A 50 4.24 -5.71 2.90
CA LEU A 50 4.56 -5.62 1.47
C LEU A 50 4.50 -6.99 0.81
N HIS A 51 4.93 -8.03 1.52
CA HIS A 51 4.81 -9.39 1.00
C HIS A 51 3.34 -9.78 0.81
N TYR A 52 2.51 -9.46 1.79
CA TYR A 52 1.08 -9.73 1.72
C TYR A 52 0.45 -9.01 0.53
N MET A 53 0.82 -7.75 0.34
CA MET A 53 0.29 -6.96 -0.78
C MET A 53 0.66 -7.59 -2.12
N THR A 54 1.91 -8.05 -2.24
CA THR A 54 2.36 -8.71 -3.46
C THR A 54 1.58 -9.99 -3.73
N GLN A 55 1.34 -10.77 -2.68
CA GLN A 55 0.60 -12.02 -2.80
C GLN A 55 -0.87 -11.78 -3.18
N ASN A 56 -1.41 -10.63 -2.80
CA ASN A 56 -2.82 -10.33 -2.99
C ASN A 56 -3.03 -9.17 -3.97
N LYS A 57 -2.20 -9.09 -4.97
CA LYS A 57 -2.23 -8.00 -5.94
C LYS A 57 -3.60 -7.74 -6.54
N ASN A 58 -4.27 -8.80 -6.99
CA ASN A 58 -5.56 -8.64 -7.65
C ASN A 58 -6.61 -8.07 -6.72
N GLU A 59 -6.62 -8.54 -5.47
CA GLU A 59 -7.55 -8.03 -4.47
C GLU A 59 -7.27 -6.57 -4.17
N ILE A 60 -6.01 -6.21 -4.05
CA ILE A 60 -5.61 -4.83 -3.80
C ILE A 60 -6.09 -3.93 -4.94
N LEU A 61 -5.84 -4.35 -6.18
CA LEU A 61 -6.27 -3.58 -7.35
C LEU A 61 -7.77 -3.38 -7.37
N LEU A 62 -8.52 -4.42 -7.03
CA LEU A 62 -9.96 -4.33 -6.97
C LEU A 62 -10.41 -3.27 -5.97
N ARG A 63 -9.78 -3.25 -4.79
CA ARG A 63 -10.11 -2.27 -3.77
C ARG A 63 -9.70 -0.85 -4.19
N LEU A 64 -8.57 -0.73 -4.88
CA LEU A 64 -8.10 0.58 -5.33
C LEU A 64 -9.00 1.19 -6.40
N THR A 65 -9.64 0.36 -7.21
CA THR A 65 -10.49 0.84 -8.30
C THR A 65 -11.94 0.98 -7.92
N ARG A 66 -12.32 0.48 -6.75
CA ARG A 66 -13.70 0.57 -6.27
C ARG A 66 -13.97 1.93 -5.66
N ASP A 67 -15.13 2.47 -5.95
CA ASP A 67 -15.54 3.76 -5.36
C ASP A 67 -16.04 3.64 -3.93
#